data_e8832d0bf95eca44486643c9e7f65d06
#
_entry.id   e8832d0bf95eca44486643c9e7f65d06
#
_cell.length_a   1.000
_cell.length_b   1.000
_cell.length_c   1.000
_cell.angle_alpha   90.00
_cell.angle_beta   90.00
_cell.angle_gamma   90.00
#
_symmetry.space_group_name_H-M   'P 1'
#
loop_
_entity.id
_entity.type
_entity.pdbx_description
1 polymer ?
#
loop_
_entity_poly.entity_id
_entity_poly.type
_entity_poly.pdbx_seq_one_letter_code
_entity_poly.pdbx_strand_id
1 'polypeptide(L)'
;MTTRLFISVLRIGAACAIGLASLCATADDAIGLRTRYTDLREQLDHNIFQRAIYIDSTQVGENLKGDVYAVLDYPFSRVTSALKSPENWCDILILPFNTKYCRAANGEGGANLQVRIGRKFDQPVQDAYLLQFAFRGVAATPEYFESRLAAKEGPLGTRDYHIAISAVPLDEKRTFMHLSYAYGYGMTGKMAMQIYLATVGADKVGFSVTGKDANGQPIYMGGVRGAVERTAMRYYLAIDAYLDALNAPHAQQLDRRIQTWFNATEQYPRQLREMDKPAYVAMKRNEVERQQTASQ
;
A
#
# COMPACT_ATOMS: atom_id res chain seq x y z
N MET A 1 -5.77 42.66 41.87
CA MET A 1 -4.68 41.64 41.70
C MET A 1 -5.27 40.24 41.56
N THR A 2 -6.40 40.06 40.91
CA THR A 2 -7.20 38.81 40.89
C THR A 2 -7.59 38.30 39.49
N THR A 3 -7.09 38.94 38.40
CA THR A 3 -7.53 38.59 37.01
C THR A 3 -6.54 37.70 36.24
N ARG A 4 -5.35 37.39 36.79
CA ARG A 4 -4.34 36.58 36.07
C ARG A 4 -4.37 35.07 36.38
N LEU A 5 -5.11 34.65 37.41
CA LEU A 5 -5.13 33.23 37.84
C LEU A 5 -6.15 32.37 37.03
N PHE A 6 -7.21 32.99 36.51
CA PHE A 6 -8.25 32.26 35.81
C PHE A 6 -7.91 31.83 34.36
N ILE A 7 -6.97 32.51 33.70
CA ILE A 7 -6.60 32.20 32.31
C ILE A 7 -5.67 30.97 32.20
N SER A 8 -4.87 30.69 33.24
CA SER A 8 -3.96 29.54 33.24
C SER A 8 -4.67 28.18 33.42
N VAL A 9 -5.76 28.15 34.18
CA VAL A 9 -6.51 26.91 34.47
C VAL A 9 -7.31 26.47 33.23
N LEU A 10 -7.82 27.41 32.42
CA LEU A 10 -8.59 27.09 31.20
C LEU A 10 -7.71 26.52 30.07
N ARG A 11 -6.43 26.89 30.00
CA ARG A 11 -5.50 26.35 28.98
C ARG A 11 -5.03 24.93 29.27
N ILE A 12 -4.93 24.54 30.53
CA ILE A 12 -4.54 23.17 30.92
C ILE A 12 -5.70 22.18 30.67
N GLY A 13 -6.95 22.59 30.90
CA GLY A 13 -8.12 21.77 30.66
C GLY A 13 -8.34 21.45 29.16
N ALA A 14 -8.08 22.39 28.25
CA ALA A 14 -8.25 22.20 26.81
C ALA A 14 -7.19 21.25 26.22
N ALA A 15 -5.96 21.29 26.70
CA ALA A 15 -4.88 20.40 26.22
C ALA A 15 -5.10 18.93 26.65
N CYS A 16 -5.63 18.69 27.85
CA CYS A 16 -5.97 17.34 28.30
C CYS A 16 -7.19 16.75 27.57
N ALA A 17 -8.18 17.57 27.20
CA ALA A 17 -9.37 17.08 26.48
C ALA A 17 -9.07 16.65 25.04
N ILE A 18 -8.16 17.33 24.35
CA ILE A 18 -7.73 16.97 22.99
C ILE A 18 -6.91 15.68 23.00
N GLY A 19 -6.07 15.47 23.98
CA GLY A 19 -5.28 14.25 24.14
C GLY A 19 -6.14 13.01 24.42
N LEU A 20 -7.17 13.12 25.23
CA LEU A 20 -8.09 12.04 25.56
C LEU A 20 -8.98 11.65 24.38
N ALA A 21 -9.45 12.59 23.57
CA ALA A 21 -10.26 12.31 22.38
C ALA A 21 -9.47 11.54 21.32
N SER A 22 -8.19 11.85 21.12
CA SER A 22 -7.34 11.13 20.16
C SER A 22 -7.04 9.69 20.62
N LEU A 23 -6.87 9.44 21.91
CA LEU A 23 -6.65 8.10 22.48
C LEU A 23 -7.91 7.22 22.37
N CYS A 24 -9.10 7.78 22.55
CA CYS A 24 -10.35 7.04 22.35
C CYS A 24 -10.56 6.64 20.90
N ALA A 25 -10.30 7.53 19.94
CA ALA A 25 -10.47 7.23 18.52
C ALA A 25 -9.54 6.08 18.06
N THR A 26 -8.27 6.09 18.47
CA THR A 26 -7.33 5.00 18.11
C THR A 26 -7.65 3.67 18.79
N ALA A 27 -8.27 3.70 19.97
CA ALA A 27 -8.72 2.48 20.64
C ALA A 27 -9.91 1.85 19.89
N ASP A 28 -10.87 2.63 19.43
CA ASP A 28 -12.01 2.17 18.63
C ASP A 28 -11.54 1.60 17.29
N ASP A 29 -10.57 2.23 16.63
CA ASP A 29 -9.96 1.74 15.38
C ASP A 29 -9.22 0.41 15.60
N ALA A 30 -8.49 0.26 16.69
CA ALA A 30 -7.83 -0.98 17.07
C ALA A 30 -8.82 -2.11 17.31
N ILE A 31 -9.93 -1.84 18.02
CA ILE A 31 -11.00 -2.81 18.28
C ILE A 31 -11.66 -3.22 16.96
N GLY A 32 -11.99 -2.26 16.10
CA GLY A 32 -12.59 -2.51 14.79
C GLY A 32 -11.70 -3.41 13.92
N LEU A 33 -10.40 -3.17 13.90
CA LEU A 33 -9.46 -3.98 13.12
C LEU A 33 -9.31 -5.41 13.70
N ARG A 34 -9.28 -5.57 15.03
CA ARG A 34 -9.28 -6.89 15.69
C ARG A 34 -10.59 -7.67 15.45
N THR A 35 -11.72 -6.99 15.46
CA THR A 35 -13.01 -7.58 15.08
C THR A 35 -12.97 -8.09 13.65
N ARG A 36 -12.45 -7.27 12.73
CA ARG A 36 -12.27 -7.67 11.32
C ARG A 36 -11.36 -8.88 11.15
N TYR A 37 -10.30 -9.01 11.95
CA TYR A 37 -9.46 -10.22 11.98
C TYR A 37 -10.27 -11.45 12.36
N THR A 38 -11.10 -11.34 13.41
CA THR A 38 -11.96 -12.44 13.86
C THR A 38 -12.97 -12.86 12.79
N ASP A 39 -13.60 -11.89 12.12
CA ASP A 39 -14.58 -12.14 11.05
C ASP A 39 -13.96 -12.81 9.82
N LEU A 40 -12.69 -12.50 9.52
CA LEU A 40 -11.98 -13.01 8.36
C LEU A 40 -11.15 -14.27 8.65
N ARG A 41 -11.15 -14.78 9.88
CA ARG A 41 -10.22 -15.84 10.29
C ARG A 41 -10.28 -17.07 9.39
N GLU A 42 -11.47 -17.54 9.06
CA GLU A 42 -11.65 -18.70 8.19
C GLU A 42 -11.06 -18.45 6.79
N GLN A 43 -11.30 -17.28 6.19
CA GLN A 43 -10.79 -16.91 4.89
C GLN A 43 -9.27 -16.69 4.89
N LEU A 44 -8.71 -16.23 6.00
CA LEU A 44 -7.26 -16.08 6.17
C LEU A 44 -6.56 -17.43 6.30
N ASP A 45 -7.18 -18.37 7.05
CA ASP A 45 -6.61 -19.70 7.29
C ASP A 45 -6.85 -20.66 6.11
N HIS A 46 -7.95 -20.50 5.37
CA HIS A 46 -8.37 -21.40 4.29
C HIS A 46 -8.63 -20.64 2.99
N ASN A 47 -7.57 -20.39 2.22
CA ASN A 47 -7.65 -19.72 0.93
C ASN A 47 -6.73 -20.36 -0.12
N ILE A 48 -6.89 -19.95 -1.38
CA ILE A 48 -6.13 -20.48 -2.53
C ILE A 48 -4.75 -19.81 -2.71
N PHE A 49 -4.41 -18.80 -1.88
CA PHE A 49 -3.23 -17.98 -2.09
C PHE A 49 -1.98 -18.51 -1.40
N GLN A 50 -2.10 -19.57 -0.58
CA GLN A 50 -1.01 -20.13 0.24
C GLN A 50 -0.36 -19.07 1.18
N ARG A 51 -1.13 -18.07 1.56
CA ARG A 51 -0.81 -16.98 2.48
C ARG A 51 -2.02 -16.63 3.30
N ALA A 52 -1.84 -16.18 4.52
CA ALA A 52 -2.95 -15.70 5.35
C ALA A 52 -3.41 -14.30 4.87
N ILE A 53 -4.08 -14.25 3.72
CA ILE A 53 -4.60 -13.02 3.11
C ILE A 53 -6.06 -13.16 2.69
N TYR A 54 -6.78 -12.03 2.77
CA TYR A 54 -8.10 -11.83 2.18
C TYR A 54 -8.07 -10.55 1.33
N ILE A 55 -8.62 -10.63 0.13
CA ILE A 55 -8.65 -9.50 -0.81
C ILE A 55 -10.10 -9.24 -1.21
N ASP A 56 -10.47 -7.97 -1.20
CA ASP A 56 -11.76 -7.48 -1.69
C ASP A 56 -11.60 -6.19 -2.47
N SER A 57 -12.63 -5.84 -3.24
CA SER A 57 -12.67 -4.59 -3.99
C SER A 57 -14.08 -4.06 -4.12
N THR A 58 -14.19 -2.74 -4.16
CA THR A 58 -15.46 -2.05 -4.38
C THR A 58 -15.33 -1.01 -5.48
N GLN A 59 -16.43 -0.76 -6.16
CA GLN A 59 -16.59 0.32 -7.11
C GLN A 59 -17.89 1.08 -6.80
N VAL A 60 -17.77 2.36 -6.51
CA VAL A 60 -18.90 3.25 -6.28
C VAL A 60 -18.78 4.45 -7.24
N GLY A 61 -19.61 4.47 -8.25
CA GLY A 61 -19.51 5.47 -9.33
C GLY A 61 -18.15 5.39 -10.03
N GLU A 62 -17.39 6.46 -9.97
CA GLU A 62 -16.04 6.59 -10.54
C GLU A 62 -14.92 6.33 -9.52
N ASN A 63 -15.24 5.86 -8.32
CA ASN A 63 -14.27 5.54 -7.28
C ASN A 63 -14.06 4.04 -7.18
N LEU A 64 -12.79 3.65 -7.18
CA LEU A 64 -12.33 2.27 -7.02
C LEU A 64 -11.56 2.13 -5.72
N LYS A 65 -11.77 1.03 -5.04
CA LYS A 65 -11.04 0.66 -3.82
C LYS A 65 -10.70 -0.82 -3.85
N GLY A 66 -9.48 -1.16 -3.48
CA GLY A 66 -9.03 -2.52 -3.22
C GLY A 66 -8.47 -2.63 -1.82
N ASP A 67 -8.87 -3.66 -1.09
CA ASP A 67 -8.47 -3.92 0.27
C ASP A 67 -7.74 -5.25 0.36
N VAL A 68 -6.63 -5.28 1.09
CA VAL A 68 -5.91 -6.50 1.45
C VAL A 68 -5.82 -6.57 2.97
N TYR A 69 -6.35 -7.63 3.53
CA TYR A 69 -6.19 -8.00 4.92
C TYR A 69 -5.19 -9.15 5.01
N ALA A 70 -4.19 -9.04 5.87
CA ALA A 70 -3.12 -10.02 5.93
C ALA A 70 -2.63 -10.26 7.35
N VAL A 71 -2.26 -11.51 7.64
CA VAL A 71 -1.41 -11.82 8.80
C VAL A 71 0.03 -11.83 8.31
N LEU A 72 0.86 -10.97 8.90
CA LEU A 72 2.29 -10.88 8.65
C LEU A 72 3.04 -11.63 9.75
N ASP A 73 3.99 -12.48 9.36
CA ASP A 73 4.86 -13.21 10.28
C ASP A 73 6.03 -12.35 10.78
N TYR A 74 5.70 -11.13 11.23
CA TYR A 74 6.63 -10.17 11.79
C TYR A 74 6.05 -9.54 13.06
N PRO A 75 6.89 -9.26 14.08
CA PRO A 75 6.49 -8.53 15.27
C PRO A 75 5.90 -7.16 14.91
N PHE A 76 4.87 -6.74 15.63
CA PHE A 76 4.21 -5.46 15.40
C PHE A 76 5.18 -4.27 15.44
N SER A 77 6.14 -4.27 16.37
CA SER A 77 7.16 -3.23 16.47
C SER A 77 8.03 -3.11 15.20
N ARG A 78 8.29 -4.23 14.51
CA ARG A 78 9.03 -4.24 13.26
C ARG A 78 8.21 -3.64 12.12
N VAL A 79 6.93 -4.04 12.01
CA VAL A 79 6.01 -3.51 10.99
C VAL A 79 5.83 -2.01 11.17
N THR A 80 5.57 -1.55 12.38
CA THR A 80 5.38 -0.12 12.67
C THR A 80 6.66 0.69 12.43
N SER A 81 7.82 0.19 12.83
CA SER A 81 9.10 0.85 12.57
C SER A 81 9.41 0.99 11.09
N ALA A 82 9.05 -0.02 10.28
CA ALA A 82 9.21 0.01 8.83
C ALA A 82 8.28 1.03 8.17
N LEU A 83 7.01 1.06 8.54
CA LEU A 83 5.96 1.79 7.81
C LEU A 83 5.73 3.23 8.31
N LYS A 84 6.35 3.64 9.42
CA LYS A 84 6.26 5.02 9.93
C LYS A 84 7.18 6.02 9.20
N SER A 85 8.18 5.55 8.45
CA SER A 85 9.16 6.40 7.75
C SER A 85 8.75 6.62 6.29
N PRO A 86 8.66 7.87 5.81
CA PRO A 86 8.39 8.18 4.41
C PRO A 86 9.50 7.68 3.48
N GLU A 87 10.76 7.61 3.93
CA GLU A 87 11.88 7.08 3.17
C GLU A 87 11.68 5.59 2.87
N ASN A 88 11.28 4.81 3.88
CA ASN A 88 11.01 3.39 3.74
C ASN A 88 9.86 3.13 2.74
N TRP A 89 8.89 4.06 2.67
CA TRP A 89 7.83 3.98 1.67
C TRP A 89 8.36 4.11 0.25
N CYS A 90 9.39 4.91 -0.01
CA CYS A 90 10.04 4.94 -1.32
C CYS A 90 10.72 3.61 -1.66
N ASP A 91 11.35 2.97 -0.70
CA ASP A 91 11.93 1.64 -0.85
C ASP A 91 10.89 0.54 -1.14
N ILE A 92 9.65 0.72 -0.64
CA ILE A 92 8.52 -0.16 -0.91
C ILE A 92 7.90 0.16 -2.27
N LEU A 93 7.59 1.44 -2.52
CA LEU A 93 6.87 1.88 -3.72
C LEU A 93 7.67 1.74 -5.00
N ILE A 94 9.00 1.65 -4.96
CA ILE A 94 9.83 1.43 -6.15
C ILE A 94 9.70 0.01 -6.71
N LEU A 95 9.29 -1.00 -5.91
CA LEU A 95 9.26 -2.40 -6.32
C LEU A 95 8.23 -2.70 -7.44
N PRO A 96 6.97 -2.19 -7.41
CA PRO A 96 6.04 -2.41 -8.51
C PRO A 96 6.59 -1.98 -9.88
N PHE A 97 6.25 -2.75 -10.92
CA PHE A 97 6.79 -2.58 -12.28
C PHE A 97 6.66 -1.17 -12.86
N ASN A 98 5.60 -0.47 -12.53
CA ASN A 98 5.26 0.84 -13.08
C ASN A 98 5.80 2.02 -12.30
N THR A 99 6.38 1.85 -11.13
CA THR A 99 7.07 2.92 -10.42
C THR A 99 8.48 3.09 -10.95
N LYS A 100 8.82 4.31 -11.40
CA LYS A 100 10.09 4.64 -12.05
C LYS A 100 11.04 5.45 -11.18
N TYR A 101 10.49 6.08 -10.15
CA TYR A 101 11.22 6.92 -9.22
C TYR A 101 10.38 7.17 -7.98
N CYS A 102 11.03 7.26 -6.81
CA CYS A 102 10.39 7.74 -5.59
C CYS A 102 11.43 8.52 -4.76
N ARG A 103 11.03 9.66 -4.23
CA ARG A 103 11.83 10.46 -3.31
C ARG A 103 10.95 11.02 -2.20
N ALA A 104 11.35 10.78 -0.96
CA ALA A 104 10.77 11.44 0.19
C ALA A 104 11.43 12.82 0.38
N ALA A 105 10.65 13.83 0.73
CA ALA A 105 11.09 15.16 1.06
C ALA A 105 10.23 15.75 2.18
N ASN A 106 10.86 16.47 3.09
CA ASN A 106 10.14 17.26 4.08
C ASN A 106 9.66 18.57 3.44
N GLY A 107 8.41 18.93 3.66
CA GLY A 107 7.78 20.15 3.15
C GLY A 107 6.96 20.86 4.21
N GLU A 108 6.42 22.04 3.87
CA GLU A 108 5.45 22.73 4.71
C GLU A 108 4.23 21.81 4.91
N GLY A 109 3.98 21.42 6.16
CA GLY A 109 2.86 20.54 6.53
C GLY A 109 3.18 19.04 6.56
N GLY A 110 4.45 18.62 6.54
CA GLY A 110 4.90 17.24 6.77
C GLY A 110 5.66 16.62 5.60
N ALA A 111 5.88 15.33 5.66
CA ALA A 111 6.63 14.62 4.62
C ALA A 111 5.78 14.43 3.35
N ASN A 112 6.43 14.53 2.19
CA ASN A 112 5.83 14.29 0.89
C ASN A 112 6.69 13.27 0.12
N LEU A 113 6.03 12.43 -0.70
CA LEU A 113 6.72 11.52 -1.60
C LEU A 113 6.45 11.95 -3.05
N GLN A 114 7.50 12.20 -3.79
CA GLN A 114 7.45 12.38 -5.23
C GLN A 114 7.59 11.01 -5.90
N VAL A 115 6.53 10.50 -6.46
CA VAL A 115 6.48 9.18 -7.09
C VAL A 115 6.24 9.36 -8.58
N ARG A 116 7.10 8.77 -9.43
CA ARG A 116 6.87 8.77 -10.87
C ARG A 116 6.35 7.42 -11.34
N ILE A 117 5.18 7.44 -11.93
CA ILE A 117 4.47 6.25 -12.42
C ILE A 117 4.50 6.23 -13.94
N GLY A 118 5.00 5.16 -14.50
CA GLY A 118 5.14 4.97 -15.94
C GLY A 118 4.69 3.60 -16.44
N ARG A 119 5.32 3.17 -17.53
CA ARG A 119 5.07 1.86 -18.15
C ARG A 119 5.66 0.74 -17.29
N LYS A 120 5.25 -0.49 -17.53
CA LYS A 120 5.76 -1.66 -16.80
C LYS A 120 7.15 -2.13 -17.26
N PHE A 121 7.72 -1.54 -18.28
CA PHE A 121 9.08 -1.76 -18.80
C PHE A 121 9.95 -0.51 -18.60
N ASP A 122 11.24 -0.62 -18.89
CA ASP A 122 12.17 0.50 -18.70
C ASP A 122 11.80 1.71 -19.58
N GLN A 123 11.92 2.91 -18.99
CA GLN A 123 11.68 4.18 -19.67
C GLN A 123 12.45 5.30 -18.97
N PRO A 124 12.72 6.43 -19.66
CA PRO A 124 13.24 7.63 -19.04
C PRO A 124 12.32 8.18 -17.96
N VAL A 125 12.89 8.62 -16.84
CA VAL A 125 12.12 9.10 -15.67
C VAL A 125 11.25 10.30 -16.02
N GLN A 126 11.71 11.19 -16.90
CA GLN A 126 10.98 12.38 -17.34
C GLN A 126 9.69 12.04 -18.09
N ASP A 127 9.61 10.87 -18.73
CA ASP A 127 8.43 10.43 -19.47
C ASP A 127 7.37 9.78 -18.55
N ALA A 128 7.67 9.63 -17.26
CA ALA A 128 6.74 9.09 -16.27
C ALA A 128 5.96 10.20 -15.58
N TYR A 129 4.67 9.96 -15.29
CA TYR A 129 3.78 10.90 -14.61
C TYR A 129 4.22 11.09 -13.16
N LEU A 130 4.29 12.35 -12.73
CA LEU A 130 4.58 12.70 -11.34
C LEU A 130 3.29 12.66 -10.50
N LEU A 131 3.31 11.87 -9.43
CA LEU A 131 2.36 11.92 -8.33
C LEU A 131 3.05 12.48 -7.09
N GLN A 132 2.39 13.41 -6.41
CA GLN A 132 2.87 13.97 -5.16
C GLN A 132 1.99 13.45 -4.02
N PHE A 133 2.50 12.49 -3.26
CA PHE A 133 1.80 11.97 -2.09
C PHE A 133 2.17 12.77 -0.84
N ALA A 134 1.16 13.31 -0.16
CA ALA A 134 1.33 13.74 1.23
C ALA A 134 1.34 12.52 2.13
N PHE A 135 2.40 12.34 2.91
CA PHE A 135 2.49 11.30 3.93
C PHE A 135 1.98 11.80 5.27
N ARG A 136 1.20 10.97 5.95
CA ARG A 136 0.70 11.23 7.30
C ARG A 136 0.84 9.98 8.15
N GLY A 137 1.57 10.07 9.25
CA GLY A 137 1.45 9.13 10.37
C GLY A 137 0.21 9.52 11.18
N VAL A 138 -0.79 8.63 11.22
CA VAL A 138 -2.06 8.90 11.92
C VAL A 138 -1.98 8.43 13.36
N ALA A 139 -1.47 7.20 13.57
CA ALA A 139 -1.31 6.60 14.89
C ALA A 139 -0.07 5.70 14.95
N ALA A 140 0.60 5.69 16.09
CA ALA A 140 1.71 4.78 16.40
C ALA A 140 1.74 4.51 17.91
N THR A 141 0.80 3.68 18.37
CA THR A 141 0.70 3.22 19.76
C THR A 141 1.22 1.78 19.88
N PRO A 142 1.41 1.22 21.08
CA PRO A 142 1.76 -0.19 21.23
C PRO A 142 0.71 -1.17 20.68
N GLU A 143 -0.54 -0.75 20.50
CA GLU A 143 -1.66 -1.61 20.13
C GLU A 143 -2.25 -1.31 18.75
N TYR A 144 -1.92 -0.15 18.15
CA TYR A 144 -2.46 0.27 16.87
C TYR A 144 -1.48 1.15 16.11
N PHE A 145 -1.36 0.90 14.83
CA PHE A 145 -0.59 1.70 13.89
C PHE A 145 -1.45 2.09 12.70
N GLU A 146 -1.31 3.33 12.26
CA GLU A 146 -1.88 3.80 11.00
C GLU A 146 -0.99 4.81 10.31
N SER A 147 -0.82 4.65 8.98
CA SER A 147 -0.21 5.64 8.10
C SER A 147 -1.01 5.78 6.81
N ARG A 148 -0.99 6.97 6.22
CA ARG A 148 -1.71 7.31 5.00
C ARG A 148 -0.84 8.07 4.02
N LEU A 149 -1.00 7.74 2.74
CA LEU A 149 -0.48 8.49 1.61
C LEU A 149 -1.67 8.97 0.78
N ALA A 150 -1.70 10.25 0.44
CA ALA A 150 -2.79 10.84 -0.36
C ALA A 150 -2.23 11.74 -1.45
N ALA A 151 -2.72 11.57 -2.69
CA ALA A 151 -2.41 12.45 -3.81
C ALA A 151 -3.69 12.89 -4.52
N LYS A 152 -3.82 14.20 -4.77
CA LYS A 152 -5.04 14.77 -5.37
C LYS A 152 -5.19 14.41 -6.84
N GLU A 153 -4.09 14.39 -7.57
CA GLU A 153 -4.06 14.22 -9.02
C GLU A 153 -3.13 13.07 -9.41
N GLY A 154 -3.43 12.42 -10.54
CA GLY A 154 -2.64 11.35 -11.10
C GLY A 154 -2.72 11.29 -12.62
N PRO A 155 -2.11 10.28 -13.26
CA PRO A 155 -2.04 10.15 -14.69
C PRO A 155 -3.44 9.99 -15.32
N LEU A 156 -3.61 10.53 -16.53
CA LEU A 156 -4.80 10.34 -17.38
C LEU A 156 -6.12 10.77 -16.72
N GLY A 157 -6.10 11.82 -15.88
CA GLY A 157 -7.29 12.31 -15.20
C GLY A 157 -7.78 11.43 -14.05
N THR A 158 -6.94 10.57 -13.53
CA THR A 158 -7.17 9.90 -12.26
C THR A 158 -6.87 10.84 -11.10
N ARG A 159 -7.56 10.66 -9.97
CA ARG A 159 -7.55 11.60 -8.85
C ARG A 159 -7.78 10.90 -7.52
N ASP A 160 -7.61 11.65 -6.45
CA ASP A 160 -7.97 11.25 -5.09
C ASP A 160 -7.36 9.90 -4.70
N TYR A 161 -6.07 9.76 -4.92
CA TYR A 161 -5.33 8.56 -4.54
C TYR A 161 -5.18 8.49 -3.03
N HIS A 162 -5.48 7.32 -2.49
CA HIS A 162 -5.26 6.97 -1.09
C HIS A 162 -4.61 5.61 -0.98
N ILE A 163 -3.50 5.55 -0.24
CA ILE A 163 -2.93 4.31 0.27
C ILE A 163 -2.97 4.45 1.79
N ALA A 164 -3.71 3.57 2.46
CA ALA A 164 -3.79 3.56 3.91
C ALA A 164 -3.39 2.20 4.43
N ILE A 165 -2.63 2.20 5.52
CA ILE A 165 -2.28 0.99 6.25
C ILE A 165 -2.67 1.16 7.69
N SER A 166 -3.38 0.18 8.22
CA SER A 166 -3.60 0.01 9.64
C SER A 166 -3.13 -1.37 10.09
N ALA A 167 -2.65 -1.48 11.32
CA ALA A 167 -2.13 -2.72 11.86
C ALA A 167 -2.36 -2.84 13.37
N VAL A 168 -2.54 -4.08 13.83
CA VAL A 168 -2.62 -4.45 15.26
C VAL A 168 -1.75 -5.67 15.55
N PRO A 169 -1.14 -5.78 16.75
CA PRO A 169 -0.46 -7.00 17.15
C PRO A 169 -1.46 -8.13 17.36
N LEU A 170 -1.13 -9.34 16.89
CA LEU A 170 -1.85 -10.58 17.23
C LEU A 170 -1.16 -11.30 18.38
N ASP A 171 0.17 -11.37 18.32
CA ASP A 171 1.04 -11.93 19.33
C ASP A 171 2.46 -11.32 19.20
N GLU A 172 3.45 -11.89 19.88
CA GLU A 172 4.84 -11.40 19.86
C GLU A 172 5.52 -11.49 18.48
N LYS A 173 4.99 -12.32 17.57
CA LYS A 173 5.62 -12.65 16.28
C LYS A 173 4.78 -12.24 15.08
N ARG A 174 3.48 -11.99 15.28
CA ARG A 174 2.55 -11.78 14.18
C ARG A 174 1.78 -10.47 14.33
N THR A 175 1.52 -9.88 13.18
CA THR A 175 0.77 -8.62 13.04
C THR A 175 -0.37 -8.83 12.05
N PHE A 176 -1.57 -8.39 12.40
CA PHE A 176 -2.65 -8.27 11.43
C PHE A 176 -2.63 -6.88 10.82
N MET A 177 -2.64 -6.82 9.48
CA MET A 177 -2.55 -5.61 8.71
C MET A 177 -3.72 -5.49 7.74
N HIS A 178 -4.25 -4.29 7.60
CA HIS A 178 -5.16 -3.89 6.53
C HIS A 178 -4.47 -2.84 5.64
N LEU A 179 -4.34 -3.15 4.37
CA LEU A 179 -3.92 -2.23 3.31
C LEU A 179 -5.14 -1.87 2.47
N SER A 180 -5.40 -0.58 2.33
CA SER A 180 -6.40 -0.04 1.43
C SER A 180 -5.75 0.81 0.34
N TYR A 181 -6.09 0.57 -0.92
CA TYR A 181 -5.70 1.37 -2.07
C TYR A 181 -6.95 1.85 -2.81
N ALA A 182 -7.10 3.15 -2.93
CA ALA A 182 -8.25 3.75 -3.58
C ALA A 182 -7.85 4.90 -4.51
N TYR A 183 -8.65 5.12 -5.56
CA TYR A 183 -8.55 6.28 -6.43
C TYR A 183 -9.86 6.53 -7.19
N GLY A 184 -10.04 7.77 -7.62
CA GLY A 184 -11.09 8.16 -8.54
C GLY A 184 -10.57 8.31 -9.98
N TYR A 185 -11.45 8.22 -10.97
CA TYR A 185 -11.13 8.46 -12.37
C TYR A 185 -12.24 9.25 -13.05
N GLY A 186 -11.86 10.13 -13.99
CA GLY A 186 -12.79 10.84 -14.84
C GLY A 186 -12.96 10.18 -16.22
N MET A 187 -13.55 10.88 -17.17
CA MET A 187 -13.83 10.37 -18.53
C MET A 187 -12.55 9.84 -19.22
N THR A 188 -11.45 10.59 -19.18
CA THR A 188 -10.18 10.19 -19.80
C THR A 188 -9.61 8.91 -19.17
N GLY A 189 -9.65 8.79 -17.84
CA GLY A 189 -9.23 7.61 -17.13
C GLY A 189 -10.11 6.41 -17.44
N LYS A 190 -11.43 6.62 -17.59
CA LYS A 190 -12.36 5.58 -18.01
C LYS A 190 -12.03 5.03 -19.41
N MET A 191 -11.78 5.91 -20.38
CA MET A 191 -11.36 5.49 -21.73
C MET A 191 -10.03 4.74 -21.72
N ALA A 192 -9.02 5.25 -21.02
CA ALA A 192 -7.73 4.59 -20.91
C ALA A 192 -7.85 3.20 -20.26
N MET A 193 -8.67 3.07 -19.23
CA MET A 193 -8.94 1.78 -18.58
C MET A 193 -9.68 0.81 -19.51
N GLN A 194 -10.64 1.28 -20.30
CA GLN A 194 -11.35 0.44 -21.28
C GLN A 194 -10.39 -0.08 -22.35
N ILE A 195 -9.51 0.77 -22.89
CA ILE A 195 -8.49 0.36 -23.86
C ILE A 195 -7.54 -0.68 -23.23
N TYR A 196 -7.07 -0.43 -22.01
CA TYR A 196 -6.21 -1.37 -21.28
C TYR A 196 -6.88 -2.73 -21.11
N LEU A 197 -8.15 -2.75 -20.66
CA LEU A 197 -8.90 -3.98 -20.43
C LEU A 197 -9.23 -4.73 -21.75
N ALA A 198 -9.36 -4.01 -22.86
CA ALA A 198 -9.61 -4.61 -24.17
C ALA A 198 -8.31 -5.14 -24.85
N THR A 199 -7.14 -4.79 -24.32
CA THR A 199 -5.83 -5.12 -24.92
C THR A 199 -4.93 -5.87 -23.94
N VAL A 200 -3.96 -5.18 -23.36
CA VAL A 200 -2.92 -5.75 -22.48
C VAL A 200 -3.50 -6.40 -21.22
N GLY A 201 -4.65 -5.91 -20.76
CA GLY A 201 -5.33 -6.40 -19.56
C GLY A 201 -6.46 -7.42 -19.83
N ALA A 202 -6.69 -7.81 -21.09
CA ALA A 202 -7.85 -8.62 -21.47
C ALA A 202 -7.90 -9.97 -20.72
N ASP A 203 -6.77 -10.65 -20.61
CA ASP A 203 -6.65 -11.95 -19.94
C ASP A 203 -6.30 -11.85 -18.45
N LYS A 204 -6.12 -10.63 -17.95
CA LYS A 204 -5.77 -10.41 -16.55
C LYS A 204 -6.99 -10.41 -15.65
N VAL A 205 -6.90 -11.17 -14.57
CA VAL A 205 -7.94 -11.27 -13.54
C VAL A 205 -7.49 -10.66 -12.20
N GLY A 206 -8.42 -10.43 -11.32
CA GLY A 206 -8.16 -10.08 -9.91
C GLY A 206 -7.92 -11.31 -9.05
N PHE A 207 -8.18 -11.17 -7.78
CA PHE A 207 -7.94 -12.19 -6.76
C PHE A 207 -9.23 -12.71 -6.12
N SER A 208 -10.24 -11.86 -5.96
CA SER A 208 -11.52 -12.26 -5.41
C SER A 208 -12.22 -13.27 -6.31
N VAL A 209 -12.73 -14.36 -5.72
CA VAL A 209 -13.50 -15.38 -6.43
C VAL A 209 -14.97 -14.96 -6.46
N THR A 210 -15.53 -14.84 -7.65
CA THR A 210 -16.91 -14.44 -7.91
C THR A 210 -17.84 -15.60 -8.15
N GLY A 211 -17.30 -16.82 -8.36
CA GLY A 211 -18.05 -18.04 -8.64
C GLY A 211 -17.13 -19.18 -9.04
N LYS A 212 -17.74 -20.23 -9.57
CA LYS A 212 -17.04 -21.37 -10.19
C LYS A 212 -17.56 -21.59 -11.60
N ASP A 213 -16.68 -22.00 -12.50
CA ASP A 213 -17.06 -22.41 -13.87
C ASP A 213 -17.70 -23.81 -13.90
N ALA A 214 -18.08 -24.26 -15.09
CA ALA A 214 -18.70 -25.60 -15.30
C ALA A 214 -17.80 -26.77 -14.88
N ASN A 215 -16.47 -26.54 -14.78
CA ASN A 215 -15.48 -27.52 -14.34
C ASN A 215 -15.12 -27.38 -12.85
N GLY A 216 -15.83 -26.50 -12.12
CA GLY A 216 -15.57 -26.22 -10.70
C GLY A 216 -14.36 -25.32 -10.43
N GLN A 217 -13.73 -24.75 -11.47
CA GLN A 217 -12.60 -23.85 -11.31
C GLN A 217 -13.04 -22.45 -10.88
N PRO A 218 -12.24 -21.72 -10.07
CA PRO A 218 -12.62 -20.40 -9.59
C PRO A 218 -12.70 -19.39 -10.75
N ILE A 219 -13.80 -18.64 -10.79
CA ILE A 219 -13.96 -17.44 -11.61
C ILE A 219 -13.50 -16.24 -10.78
N TYR A 220 -12.45 -15.58 -11.24
CA TYR A 220 -11.89 -14.43 -10.54
C TYR A 220 -12.52 -13.11 -10.97
N MET A 221 -12.45 -12.11 -10.09
CA MET A 221 -12.88 -10.74 -10.38
C MET A 221 -12.21 -10.21 -11.66
N GLY A 222 -13.01 -9.73 -12.59
CA GLY A 222 -12.55 -9.13 -13.84
C GLY A 222 -12.58 -7.60 -13.82
N GLY A 223 -12.33 -7.00 -14.99
CA GLY A 223 -12.52 -5.58 -15.24
C GLY A 223 -11.70 -4.66 -14.34
N VAL A 224 -12.26 -3.47 -14.06
CA VAL A 224 -11.60 -2.43 -13.26
C VAL A 224 -11.41 -2.85 -11.80
N ARG A 225 -12.34 -3.62 -11.24
CA ARG A 225 -12.19 -4.20 -9.89
C ARG A 225 -11.02 -5.17 -9.83
N GLY A 226 -10.89 -6.07 -10.81
CA GLY A 226 -9.72 -6.94 -10.90
C GLY A 226 -8.40 -6.17 -11.03
N ALA A 227 -8.40 -5.03 -11.73
CA ALA A 227 -7.22 -4.18 -11.86
C ALA A 227 -6.80 -3.54 -10.52
N VAL A 228 -7.75 -3.03 -9.72
CA VAL A 228 -7.44 -2.46 -8.40
C VAL A 228 -6.99 -3.51 -7.40
N GLU A 229 -7.55 -4.73 -7.44
CA GLU A 229 -7.09 -5.85 -6.61
C GLU A 229 -5.64 -6.23 -6.92
N ARG A 230 -5.27 -6.29 -8.21
CA ARG A 230 -3.88 -6.54 -8.62
C ARG A 230 -2.92 -5.46 -8.10
N THR A 231 -3.36 -4.20 -8.08
CA THR A 231 -2.53 -3.10 -7.57
C THR A 231 -2.37 -3.18 -6.06
N ALA A 232 -3.46 -3.41 -5.32
CA ALA A 232 -3.42 -3.59 -3.87
C ALA A 232 -2.52 -4.78 -3.47
N MET A 233 -2.64 -5.91 -4.19
CA MET A 233 -1.78 -7.08 -3.96
C MET A 233 -0.30 -6.78 -4.22
N ARG A 234 0.04 -6.02 -5.28
CA ARG A 234 1.44 -5.62 -5.55
C ARG A 234 2.02 -4.78 -4.41
N TYR A 235 1.23 -3.89 -3.83
CA TYR A 235 1.69 -3.10 -2.67
C TYR A 235 1.84 -3.96 -1.42
N TYR A 236 0.90 -4.88 -1.16
CA TYR A 236 1.05 -5.84 -0.07
C TYR A 236 2.35 -6.65 -0.20
N LEU A 237 2.60 -7.24 -1.38
CA LEU A 237 3.82 -8.00 -1.65
C LEU A 237 5.09 -7.14 -1.55
N ALA A 238 5.01 -5.84 -1.85
CA ALA A 238 6.13 -4.92 -1.71
C ALA A 238 6.45 -4.63 -0.24
N ILE A 239 5.44 -4.49 0.60
CA ILE A 239 5.60 -4.36 2.05
C ILE A 239 6.22 -5.63 2.64
N ASP A 240 5.69 -6.80 2.27
CA ASP A 240 6.20 -8.09 2.73
C ASP A 240 7.67 -8.30 2.32
N ALA A 241 8.01 -8.00 1.07
CA ALA A 241 9.38 -8.07 0.57
C ALA A 241 10.34 -7.09 1.27
N TYR A 242 9.85 -5.89 1.60
CA TYR A 242 10.63 -4.93 2.38
C TYR A 242 10.90 -5.46 3.79
N LEU A 243 9.88 -5.95 4.48
CA LEU A 243 10.01 -6.51 5.83
C LEU A 243 10.93 -7.74 5.86
N ASP A 244 10.85 -8.63 4.87
CA ASP A 244 11.74 -9.78 4.73
C ASP A 244 13.20 -9.34 4.56
N ALA A 245 13.45 -8.32 3.74
CA ALA A 245 14.78 -7.83 3.45
C ALA A 245 15.50 -7.24 4.69
N LEU A 246 14.76 -6.74 5.68
CA LEU A 246 15.34 -6.26 6.93
C LEU A 246 16.08 -7.34 7.74
N ASN A 247 15.91 -8.63 7.41
CA ASN A 247 16.69 -9.72 7.98
C ASN A 247 18.10 -9.84 7.39
N ALA A 248 18.35 -9.19 6.24
CA ALA A 248 19.64 -9.24 5.56
C ALA A 248 20.56 -8.09 5.98
N PRO A 249 21.89 -8.22 5.84
CA PRO A 249 22.82 -7.10 5.97
C PRO A 249 22.43 -5.96 5.04
N HIS A 250 22.62 -4.71 5.49
CA HIS A 250 22.17 -3.51 4.75
C HIS A 250 22.56 -3.51 3.26
N ALA A 251 23.80 -3.86 2.94
CA ALA A 251 24.31 -3.92 1.56
C ALA A 251 23.58 -4.96 0.67
N GLN A 252 22.85 -5.92 1.24
CA GLN A 252 22.12 -6.96 0.52
C GLN A 252 20.60 -6.69 0.46
N GLN A 253 20.11 -5.72 1.22
CA GLN A 253 18.65 -5.51 1.37
C GLN A 253 17.98 -5.14 0.05
N LEU A 254 18.60 -4.32 -0.78
CA LEU A 254 18.04 -3.93 -2.08
C LEU A 254 17.83 -5.15 -2.98
N ASP A 255 18.86 -5.94 -3.18
CA ASP A 255 18.78 -7.13 -4.01
C ASP A 255 17.76 -8.13 -3.47
N ARG A 256 17.73 -8.31 -2.15
CA ARG A 256 16.76 -9.17 -1.50
C ARG A 256 15.33 -8.68 -1.73
N ARG A 257 15.04 -7.38 -1.55
CA ARG A 257 13.71 -6.80 -1.82
C ARG A 257 13.25 -7.04 -3.26
N ILE A 258 14.12 -6.73 -4.22
CA ILE A 258 13.84 -6.91 -5.65
C ILE A 258 13.52 -8.38 -5.94
N GLN A 259 14.34 -9.31 -5.48
CA GLN A 259 14.15 -10.73 -5.75
C GLN A 259 12.94 -11.33 -5.03
N THR A 260 12.74 -11.00 -3.76
CA THR A 260 11.60 -11.49 -2.97
C THR A 260 10.28 -11.00 -3.56
N TRP A 261 10.19 -9.73 -3.93
CA TRP A 261 8.98 -9.18 -4.55
C TRP A 261 8.66 -9.86 -5.87
N PHE A 262 9.66 -10.02 -6.77
CA PHE A 262 9.44 -10.69 -8.05
C PHE A 262 8.98 -12.13 -7.85
N ASN A 263 9.68 -12.90 -7.02
CA ASN A 263 9.33 -14.29 -6.75
C ASN A 263 7.90 -14.42 -6.19
N ALA A 264 7.49 -13.48 -5.31
CA ALA A 264 6.15 -13.46 -4.77
C ALA A 264 5.07 -13.14 -5.84
N THR A 265 5.37 -12.25 -6.80
CA THR A 265 4.44 -11.98 -7.92
C THR A 265 4.29 -13.19 -8.86
N GLU A 266 5.35 -13.97 -9.05
CA GLU A 266 5.34 -15.16 -9.90
C GLU A 266 4.55 -16.35 -9.31
N GLN A 267 4.20 -16.28 -8.02
CA GLN A 267 3.24 -17.22 -7.42
C GLN A 267 1.82 -17.04 -8.00
N TYR A 268 1.55 -15.86 -8.58
CA TYR A 268 0.25 -15.49 -9.14
C TYR A 268 0.38 -15.07 -10.62
N PRO A 269 0.86 -15.94 -11.52
CA PRO A 269 1.23 -15.54 -12.88
C PRO A 269 0.02 -15.03 -13.69
N ARG A 270 -1.16 -15.60 -13.50
CA ARG A 270 -2.38 -15.19 -14.18
C ARG A 270 -2.79 -13.76 -13.80
N GLN A 271 -2.52 -13.34 -12.58
CA GLN A 271 -2.84 -12.01 -12.06
C GLN A 271 -1.70 -11.02 -12.27
N LEU A 272 -0.46 -11.39 -11.90
CA LEU A 272 0.61 -10.44 -11.65
C LEU A 272 1.78 -10.48 -12.63
N ARG A 273 1.99 -11.58 -13.40
CA ARG A 273 3.13 -11.69 -14.30
C ARG A 273 3.11 -10.62 -15.39
N GLU A 274 4.21 -9.89 -15.58
CA GLU A 274 4.33 -8.82 -16.58
C GLU A 274 5.58 -8.95 -17.44
N MET A 275 6.68 -9.49 -16.91
CA MET A 275 7.96 -9.66 -17.61
C MET A 275 8.78 -10.79 -16.97
N ASP A 276 9.92 -11.13 -17.56
CA ASP A 276 10.85 -12.10 -16.99
C ASP A 276 11.71 -11.49 -15.85
N LYS A 277 12.29 -12.36 -15.02
CA LYS A 277 13.05 -11.97 -13.85
C LYS A 277 14.32 -11.16 -14.19
N PRO A 278 15.17 -11.57 -15.18
CA PRO A 278 16.36 -10.80 -15.52
C PRO A 278 16.05 -9.36 -15.94
N ALA A 279 15.02 -9.17 -16.79
CA ALA A 279 14.59 -7.84 -17.21
C ALA A 279 14.07 -6.99 -16.05
N TYR A 280 13.27 -7.58 -15.15
CA TYR A 280 12.78 -6.88 -13.96
C TYR A 280 13.93 -6.45 -13.03
N VAL A 281 14.87 -7.36 -12.72
CA VAL A 281 15.98 -7.07 -11.81
C VAL A 281 16.87 -5.96 -12.38
N ALA A 282 17.21 -6.03 -13.68
CA ALA A 282 18.00 -5.00 -14.34
C ALA A 282 17.29 -3.63 -14.30
N MET A 283 16.01 -3.60 -14.65
CA MET A 283 15.20 -2.39 -14.62
C MET A 283 15.17 -1.75 -13.22
N LYS A 284 14.91 -2.54 -12.17
CA LYS A 284 14.80 -2.01 -10.80
C LYS A 284 16.13 -1.52 -10.23
N ARG A 285 17.23 -2.19 -10.53
CA ARG A 285 18.57 -1.70 -10.15
C ARG A 285 18.86 -0.35 -10.79
N ASN A 286 18.62 -0.20 -12.09
CA ASN A 286 18.81 1.06 -12.81
C ASN A 286 17.90 2.17 -12.25
N GLU A 287 16.67 1.86 -11.88
CA GLU A 287 15.74 2.84 -11.30
C GLU A 287 16.18 3.31 -9.91
N VAL A 288 16.68 2.43 -9.06
CA VAL A 288 17.21 2.76 -7.72
C VAL A 288 18.52 3.56 -7.86
N GLU A 289 19.41 3.20 -8.76
CA GLU A 289 20.65 3.95 -9.02
C GLU A 289 20.34 5.39 -9.46
N ARG A 290 19.36 5.56 -10.37
CA ARG A 290 18.88 6.90 -10.77
C ARG A 290 18.31 7.71 -9.59
N GLN A 291 17.65 7.08 -8.61
CA GLN A 291 17.19 7.77 -7.41
C GLN A 291 18.36 8.31 -6.58
N GLN A 292 19.41 7.53 -6.43
CA GLN A 292 20.57 7.89 -5.62
C GLN A 292 21.39 9.03 -6.28
N THR A 293 21.57 8.99 -7.60
CA THR A 293 22.30 10.02 -8.35
C THR A 293 21.53 11.35 -8.46
N ALA A 294 20.22 11.32 -8.55
CA ALA A 294 19.38 12.53 -8.56
C ALA A 294 19.28 13.21 -7.17
N SER A 295 19.81 12.60 -6.13
CA SER A 295 19.80 13.12 -4.76
C SER A 295 21.11 13.80 -4.37
N GLN A 296 22.13 13.75 -5.23
CA GLN A 296 23.39 14.48 -5.15
C GLN A 296 23.32 15.77 -5.96
#